data_9b4e59df85eae8221cd0aafeda7223ff
#
_entry.id   9b4e59df85eae8221cd0aafeda7223ff
#
_cell.length_a   1.000
_cell.length_b   1.000
_cell.length_c   1.000
_cell.angle_alpha   90.00
_cell.angle_beta   90.00
_cell.angle_gamma   90.00
#
_symmetry.space_group_name_H-M   'P 1'
#
loop_
_entity.id
_entity.type
_entity.pdbx_description
1 polymer ?
#
loop_
_entity_poly.entity_id
_entity_poly.type
_entity_poly.pdbx_seq_one_letter_code
_entity_poly.pdbx_strand_id
1 'polypeptide(L)'
;MVYSQTEIFKTDKIPNGVDSGTNLVLANTRRAIFCGRDAAVMALGRGFSDGKEIVPGFIIREDVIDIAQTRRIAINAIWGIKKIQFNGTDHGVIVLPTYVAQTS
;
A
#
# COMPACT_ATOMS: atom_id res chain seq x y z
N MET A 1 5.21 -7.07 16.87
CA MET A 1 4.61 -7.24 18.22
C MET A 1 3.19 -7.74 18.06
N VAL A 2 2.79 -8.70 18.84
CA VAL A 2 1.42 -9.24 18.83
C VAL A 2 0.82 -9.00 20.22
N TYR A 3 -0.34 -8.38 20.26
CA TYR A 3 -1.12 -8.16 21.48
C TYR A 3 -2.54 -8.65 21.26
N SER A 4 -3.00 -9.59 22.10
CA SER A 4 -4.37 -10.12 22.06
C SER A 4 -4.85 -10.46 20.64
N GLN A 5 -4.08 -11.28 19.91
CA GLN A 5 -4.32 -11.68 18.52
C GLN A 5 -4.26 -10.50 17.50
N THR A 6 -3.76 -9.35 17.93
CA THR A 6 -3.55 -8.19 17.06
C THR A 6 -2.06 -8.03 16.78
N GLU A 7 -1.70 -7.96 15.51
CA GLU A 7 -0.34 -7.73 15.08
C GLU A 7 -0.07 -6.23 14.96
N ILE A 8 0.97 -5.72 15.63
CA ILE A 8 1.27 -4.30 15.70
C ILE A 8 2.54 -4.01 14.90
N PHE A 9 2.42 -3.15 13.90
CA PHE A 9 3.52 -2.67 13.07
C PHE A 9 3.75 -1.18 13.31
N LYS A 10 5.01 -0.78 13.41
CA LYS A 10 5.40 0.62 13.40
C LYS A 10 5.84 1.02 12.01
N THR A 11 5.31 2.11 11.51
CA THR A 11 5.71 2.69 10.22
C THR A 11 5.66 4.21 10.28
N ASP A 12 6.54 4.85 9.57
CA ASP A 12 6.58 6.30 9.34
C ASP A 12 5.91 6.73 8.03
N LYS A 13 5.34 5.76 7.30
CA LYS A 13 4.66 6.01 6.02
C LYS A 13 3.22 6.51 6.16
N ILE A 14 2.63 6.41 7.35
CA ILE A 14 1.28 6.91 7.59
C ILE A 14 1.32 8.44 7.66
N PRO A 15 0.57 9.15 6.80
CA PRO A 15 0.55 10.61 6.81
C PRO A 15 -0.06 11.15 8.09
N ASN A 16 0.30 12.37 8.46
CA ASN A 16 -0.25 13.07 9.61
C ASN A 16 -1.76 13.28 9.48
N GLY A 17 -2.40 13.58 10.59
CA GLY A 17 -3.80 13.94 10.61
C GLY A 17 -4.10 15.20 9.80
N VAL A 18 -5.35 15.35 9.41
CA VAL A 18 -5.86 16.49 8.66
C VAL A 18 -7.00 17.10 9.45
N ASP A 19 -7.03 18.42 9.53
CA ASP A 19 -8.16 19.14 10.11
C ASP A 19 -9.41 18.94 9.26
N SER A 20 -10.49 18.52 9.88
CA SER A 20 -11.77 18.25 9.19
C SER A 20 -12.44 19.51 8.62
N GLY A 21 -12.12 20.69 9.15
CA GLY A 21 -12.70 21.96 8.68
C GLY A 21 -11.91 22.60 7.54
N THR A 22 -10.59 22.59 7.62
CA THR A 22 -9.71 23.31 6.69
C THR A 22 -8.95 22.42 5.73
N ASN A 23 -8.98 21.11 5.92
CA ASN A 23 -8.18 20.11 5.20
C ASN A 23 -6.66 20.35 5.27
N LEU A 24 -6.20 21.12 6.24
CA LEU A 24 -4.78 21.35 6.45
C LEU A 24 -4.14 20.21 7.23
N VAL A 25 -2.92 19.87 6.86
CA VAL A 25 -2.13 18.84 7.54
C VAL A 25 -1.69 19.33 8.92
N LEU A 26 -1.99 18.56 9.94
CA LEU A 26 -1.62 18.87 11.33
C LEU A 26 -0.27 18.19 11.66
N ALA A 27 0.78 19.00 11.81
CA ALA A 27 2.13 18.50 12.03
C ALA A 27 2.30 17.67 13.32
N ASN A 28 1.54 18.00 14.36
CA ASN A 28 1.62 17.34 15.66
C ASN A 28 0.63 16.19 15.84
N THR A 29 0.01 15.72 14.76
CA THR A 29 -0.97 14.64 14.81
C THR A 29 -0.40 13.37 14.18
N ARG A 30 -0.51 12.28 14.91
CA ARG A 30 -0.16 10.95 14.41
C ARG A 30 -1.43 10.11 14.30
N ARG A 31 -1.42 9.17 13.40
CA ARG A 31 -2.55 8.26 13.20
C ARG A 31 -2.14 6.82 13.44
N ALA A 32 -2.92 6.11 14.22
CA ALA A 32 -2.90 4.66 14.25
C ALA A 32 -4.06 4.13 13.41
N ILE A 33 -3.79 3.14 12.58
CA ILE A 33 -4.79 2.54 11.71
C ILE A 33 -4.98 1.09 12.17
N PHE A 34 -6.20 0.75 12.55
CA PHE A 34 -6.60 -0.60 12.86
C PHE A 34 -7.29 -1.19 11.64
N CYS A 35 -6.70 -2.26 11.12
CA CYS A 35 -7.26 -3.00 9.99
C CYS A 35 -7.77 -4.35 10.48
N GLY A 36 -9.06 -4.56 10.35
CA GLY A 36 -9.66 -5.88 10.55
C GLY A 36 -9.53 -6.74 9.30
N ARG A 37 -10.08 -7.94 9.40
CA ARG A 37 -10.25 -8.81 8.24
C ARG A 37 -11.11 -8.09 7.19
N ASP A 38 -10.78 -8.23 5.92
CA ASP A 38 -11.49 -7.59 4.81
C ASP A 38 -11.45 -6.05 4.80
N ALA A 39 -10.44 -5.44 5.43
CA ALA A 39 -10.25 -3.99 5.42
C ALA A 39 -9.85 -3.44 4.03
N ALA A 40 -9.09 -4.23 3.29
CA ALA A 40 -8.60 -3.87 1.95
C ALA A 40 -8.50 -5.09 1.05
N VAL A 41 -8.57 -4.86 -0.24
CA VAL A 41 -8.39 -5.88 -1.28
C VAL A 41 -7.19 -5.50 -2.14
N MET A 42 -6.39 -6.49 -2.46
CA MET A 42 -5.30 -6.39 -3.41
C MET A 42 -5.61 -7.24 -4.63
N ALA A 43 -5.46 -6.67 -5.81
CA ALA A 43 -5.62 -7.36 -7.08
C ALA A 43 -4.28 -7.39 -7.81
N LEU A 44 -3.95 -8.54 -8.36
CA LEU A 44 -2.79 -8.74 -9.21
C LEU A 44 -3.27 -8.97 -10.64
N GLY A 45 -2.81 -8.12 -11.56
CA GLY A 45 -3.12 -8.24 -12.97
C GLY A 45 -2.19 -9.22 -13.68
N ARG A 46 -2.67 -9.75 -14.80
CA ARG A 46 -1.85 -10.51 -15.74
C ARG A 46 -1.34 -9.56 -16.83
N GLY A 47 -0.04 -9.50 -17.01
CA GLY A 47 0.55 -8.75 -18.12
C GLY A 47 0.53 -9.55 -19.42
N PHE A 48 0.78 -8.90 -20.55
CA PHE A 48 1.00 -9.56 -21.81
C PHE A 48 2.47 -10.02 -21.92
N SER A 49 2.67 -11.26 -22.31
CA SER A 49 3.97 -11.76 -22.74
C SER A 49 3.75 -12.64 -23.98
N ASP A 50 4.51 -12.39 -25.01
CA ASP A 50 4.57 -13.06 -26.32
C ASP A 50 3.95 -14.47 -26.37
N GLY A 51 2.63 -14.57 -26.18
CA GLY A 51 1.89 -15.84 -26.26
C GLY A 51 2.07 -16.83 -25.12
N LYS A 52 2.81 -16.48 -24.06
CA LYS A 52 2.98 -17.35 -22.89
C LYS A 52 2.03 -16.95 -21.77
N GLU A 53 1.48 -17.96 -21.12
CA GLU A 53 0.65 -17.76 -19.92
C GLU A 53 1.46 -17.08 -18.83
N ILE A 54 0.93 -15.98 -18.31
CA ILE A 54 1.63 -15.17 -17.33
C ILE A 54 1.01 -15.38 -15.96
N VAL A 55 1.86 -15.75 -15.02
CA VAL A 55 1.50 -15.86 -13.62
C VAL A 55 1.19 -14.46 -13.06
N PRO A 56 0.11 -14.27 -12.28
CA PRO A 56 -0.14 -13.00 -11.60
C PRO A 56 1.05 -12.62 -10.71
N GLY A 57 1.47 -11.38 -10.76
CA GLY A 57 2.57 -10.89 -9.95
C GLY A 57 3.62 -10.13 -10.74
N PHE A 58 4.86 -10.35 -10.39
CA PHE A 58 6.00 -9.70 -11.05
C PHE A 58 6.47 -10.52 -12.25
N ILE A 59 6.66 -9.83 -13.36
CA ILE A 59 7.23 -10.41 -14.58
C ILE A 59 8.63 -9.85 -14.76
N ILE A 60 9.61 -10.72 -14.79
CA ILE A 60 11.00 -10.36 -15.09
C ILE A 60 11.29 -10.74 -16.51
N ARG A 61 11.69 -9.77 -17.31
CA ARG A 61 12.14 -9.96 -18.69
C ARG A 61 13.60 -9.61 -18.82
N GLU A 62 14.29 -10.43 -19.54
CA GLU A 62 15.68 -10.24 -19.85
C GLU A 62 15.83 -10.25 -21.38
N ASP A 63 16.52 -9.26 -21.90
CA ASP A 63 16.79 -9.10 -23.32
C ASP A 63 18.25 -8.72 -23.55
N VAL A 64 18.80 -9.22 -24.64
CA VAL A 64 20.17 -8.94 -25.03
C VAL A 64 20.13 -8.15 -26.32
N ILE A 65 20.73 -6.98 -26.31
CA ILE A 65 20.82 -6.06 -27.45
C ILE A 65 22.29 -5.83 -27.86
N ASP A 66 22.49 -5.23 -29.01
CA ASP A 66 23.81 -4.87 -29.51
C ASP A 66 24.81 -6.05 -29.59
N ILE A 67 24.40 -7.14 -30.24
CA ILE A 67 25.26 -8.32 -30.48
C ILE A 67 25.89 -8.83 -29.17
N ALA A 68 25.02 -9.09 -28.17
CA ALA A 68 25.38 -9.59 -26.83
C ALA A 68 26.25 -8.64 -25.98
N GLN A 69 26.32 -7.36 -26.32
CA GLN A 69 27.11 -6.40 -25.55
C GLN A 69 26.30 -5.73 -24.43
N THR A 70 24.97 -5.59 -24.58
CA THR A 70 24.13 -4.94 -23.59
C THR A 70 22.99 -5.86 -23.17
N ARG A 71 22.87 -6.09 -21.87
CA ARG A 71 21.79 -6.86 -21.27
C ARG A 71 20.79 -5.90 -20.63
N ARG A 72 19.52 -6.01 -20.99
CA ARG A 72 18.43 -5.28 -20.35
C ARG A 72 17.62 -6.20 -19.45
N ILE A 73 17.30 -5.73 -18.27
CA ILE A 73 16.39 -6.40 -17.34
C ILE A 73 15.23 -5.47 -17.09
N ALA A 74 14.01 -5.95 -17.33
CA ALA A 74 12.78 -5.22 -17.05
C ALA A 74 11.95 -6.01 -16.03
N ILE A 75 11.49 -5.31 -15.00
CA ILE A 75 10.59 -5.85 -14.01
C ILE A 75 9.26 -5.13 -14.18
N ASN A 76 8.22 -5.88 -14.51
CA ASN A 76 6.88 -5.36 -14.71
C ASN A 76 5.93 -5.97 -13.68
N ALA A 77 5.01 -5.16 -13.17
CA ALA A 77 3.94 -5.61 -12.31
C ALA A 77 2.67 -4.81 -12.57
N ILE A 78 1.54 -5.49 -12.55
CA ILE A 78 0.22 -4.86 -12.57
C ILE A 78 -0.47 -5.25 -11.28
N TRP A 79 -0.67 -4.28 -10.42
CA TRP A 79 -1.32 -4.51 -9.13
C TRP A 79 -2.09 -3.28 -8.69
N GLY A 80 -3.08 -3.49 -7.87
CA GLY A 80 -3.85 -2.41 -7.26
C GLY A 80 -4.29 -2.79 -5.86
N ILE A 81 -4.37 -1.80 -4.99
CA ILE A 81 -4.90 -1.94 -3.64
C ILE A 81 -6.02 -0.92 -3.48
N LYS A 82 -7.12 -1.37 -2.89
CA LYS A 82 -8.23 -0.49 -2.54
C LYS A 82 -8.80 -0.88 -1.18
N LYS A 83 -9.11 0.10 -0.34
CA LYS A 83 -9.89 -0.15 0.87
C LYS A 83 -11.31 -0.53 0.53
N ILE A 84 -11.91 -1.39 1.33
CA ILE A 84 -13.28 -1.84 1.13
C ILE A 84 -14.23 -0.85 1.78
N GLN A 85 -15.26 -0.46 1.04
CA GLN A 85 -16.33 0.39 1.52
C GLN A 85 -17.67 -0.31 1.32
N PHE A 86 -18.53 -0.17 2.31
CA PHE A 86 -19.90 -0.67 2.25
C PHE A 86 -20.86 0.49 2.56
N ASN A 87 -21.84 0.74 1.68
CA ASN A 87 -22.75 1.88 1.78
C ASN A 87 -22.06 3.25 1.99
N GLY A 88 -20.92 3.47 1.33
CA GLY A 88 -20.15 4.71 1.46
C GLY A 88 -19.35 4.84 2.77
N THR A 89 -19.36 3.82 3.61
CA THR A 89 -18.61 3.79 4.89
C THR A 89 -17.46 2.79 4.79
N ASP A 90 -16.32 3.14 5.37
CA ASP A 90 -15.16 2.26 5.42
C ASP A 90 -15.47 0.99 6.21
N HIS A 91 -15.12 -0.15 5.63
CA HIS A 91 -15.36 -1.45 6.24
C HIS A 91 -14.07 -2.01 6.83
N GLY A 92 -14.13 -2.42 8.10
CA GLY A 92 -13.00 -3.06 8.77
C GLY A 92 -11.79 -2.17 9.04
N VAL A 93 -11.93 -0.85 8.94
CA VAL A 93 -10.84 0.10 9.20
C VAL A 93 -11.28 1.11 10.25
N ILE A 94 -10.46 1.30 11.27
CA ILE A 94 -10.63 2.35 12.29
C ILE A 94 -9.35 3.17 12.32
N VAL A 95 -9.48 4.48 12.22
CA VAL A 95 -8.37 5.42 12.33
C VAL A 95 -8.45 6.15 13.66
N LEU A 96 -7.40 6.06 14.45
CA LEU A 96 -7.27 6.75 15.71
C LEU A 96 -6.23 7.88 15.56
N PRO A 97 -6.67 9.12 15.45
CA PRO A 97 -5.76 10.25 15.48
C PRO A 97 -5.30 10.53 16.91
N THR A 98 -4.02 10.79 17.10
CA THR A 98 -3.44 11.13 18.40
C THR A 98 -2.66 12.42 18.26
N TYR A 99 -2.94 13.37 19.12
CA TYR A 99 -2.18 14.61 19.22
C TYR A 99 -0.93 14.37 20.08
N VAL A 100 0.21 14.71 19.54
CA VAL A 100 1.49 14.65 20.26
C VAL A 100 2.04 16.06 20.40
N ALA A 101 2.04 16.59 21.59
CA ALA A 101 2.72 17.85 21.86
C ALA A 101 4.23 17.65 21.64
N GLN A 102 4.81 18.48 20.81
CA GLN A 102 6.26 18.47 20.62
C GLN A 102 6.89 19.11 21.85
N THR A 103 7.51 18.31 22.67
CA THR A 103 8.39 18.81 23.73
C THR A 103 9.68 19.29 23.06
N SER A 104 9.85 20.59 23.09
CA SER A 104 11.11 21.23 22.64
C SER A 104 12.27 20.89 23.60
#